data_4c218f9ca1a0d05a8c97ac8ed7d07b93
#
_entry.id   4c218f9ca1a0d05a8c97ac8ed7d07b93
#
_cell.length_a   1.000
_cell.length_b   1.000
_cell.length_c   1.000
_cell.angle_alpha   90.00
_cell.angle_beta   90.00
_cell.angle_gamma   90.00
#
_symmetry.space_group_name_H-M   'P 1'
#
loop_
_entity.id
_entity.type
_entity.pdbx_description
1 polymer ?
#
loop_
_entity_poly.entity_id
_entity_poly.type
_entity_poly.pdbx_seq_one_letter_code
_entity_poly.pdbx_strand_id
1 'polypeptide(L)'
;MDNALVPLRDSPMRPAEWRPRDATISVMPHPIESSHLKIERANQHIAAIRAIVLTLADAYIATVEINPDGGNEVVKHDLRNRDKIISDIALMLGDAIHNLHCALDHAWIAALTRLSPQSINRHTKFPVFVSRDKVEGALRSVKVDVTAPSLFNTVLNGICPYEGGNDSIWDIHRLDIDDKHILLLPVVEFASIKGIKVENEQRDSENAFTWATTQNPPYYVPIPVGWHFKEKGQVTFSLTFGEGIPTHGMEVLDMLSVFAFRVLTVVQLLENEISN
;
A
#
# COMPACT_ATOMS: atom_id res chain seq x y z
N MET A 1 23.71 1.45 66.73
CA MET A 1 22.98 2.30 65.78
C MET A 1 22.18 1.35 64.92
N ASP A 2 20.94 1.10 65.36
CA ASP A 2 20.05 0.10 64.78
C ASP A 2 19.30 0.71 63.57
N ASN A 3 19.54 0.13 62.42
CA ASN A 3 18.74 0.42 61.22
C ASN A 3 17.59 -0.57 61.17
N ALA A 4 16.42 -0.12 61.61
CA ALA A 4 15.17 -0.87 61.49
C ALA A 4 14.67 -0.81 60.04
N LEU A 5 14.63 -1.99 59.41
CA LEU A 5 13.97 -2.21 58.13
C LEU A 5 12.44 -2.17 58.32
N VAL A 6 11.78 -1.23 57.62
CA VAL A 6 10.31 -1.16 57.54
C VAL A 6 9.83 -2.20 56.55
N PRO A 7 8.92 -3.12 56.89
CA PRO A 7 8.38 -4.07 55.93
C PRO A 7 7.40 -3.39 54.97
N LEU A 8 7.63 -3.58 53.69
CA LEU A 8 6.66 -3.23 52.63
C LEU A 8 5.42 -4.10 52.76
N ARG A 9 4.29 -3.49 52.98
CA ARG A 9 2.97 -4.16 52.94
C ARG A 9 2.65 -4.50 51.49
N ASP A 10 2.71 -5.78 51.15
CA ASP A 10 2.09 -6.34 49.95
C ASP A 10 0.57 -6.28 50.10
N SER A 11 -0.05 -5.30 49.51
CA SER A 11 -1.49 -5.32 49.24
C SER A 11 -1.72 -5.91 47.86
N PRO A 12 -2.41 -7.05 47.72
CA PRO A 12 -2.77 -7.57 46.41
C PRO A 12 -3.73 -6.60 45.74
N MET A 13 -3.26 -5.94 44.68
CA MET A 13 -4.16 -5.21 43.78
C MET A 13 -5.14 -6.23 43.19
N ARG A 14 -6.41 -6.13 43.54
CA ARG A 14 -7.49 -6.85 42.84
C ARG A 14 -7.48 -6.37 41.39
N PRO A 15 -7.58 -7.27 40.40
CA PRO A 15 -7.80 -6.87 39.02
C PRO A 15 -9.04 -5.96 38.99
N ALA A 16 -8.91 -4.77 38.45
CA ALA A 16 -10.07 -3.91 38.19
C ALA A 16 -11.03 -4.68 37.31
N GLU A 17 -12.22 -5.02 37.84
CA GLU A 17 -13.29 -5.59 37.04
C GLU A 17 -13.59 -4.62 35.88
N TRP A 18 -13.19 -5.00 34.68
CA TRP A 18 -13.56 -4.29 33.47
C TRP A 18 -15.08 -4.43 33.33
N ARG A 19 -15.82 -3.39 33.72
CA ARG A 19 -17.25 -3.26 33.38
C ARG A 19 -17.35 -2.49 32.08
N PRO A 20 -18.02 -3.03 31.05
CA PRO A 20 -18.36 -2.22 29.89
C PRO A 20 -19.13 -1.00 30.40
N ARG A 21 -18.66 0.20 30.10
CA ARG A 21 -19.49 1.39 30.27
C ARG A 21 -20.73 1.17 29.41
N ASP A 22 -21.91 1.50 29.94
CA ASP A 22 -23.14 1.58 29.15
C ASP A 22 -22.92 2.59 28.01
N ALA A 23 -22.26 2.14 26.97
CA ALA A 23 -22.26 2.84 25.72
C ALA A 23 -23.67 2.69 25.18
N THR A 24 -24.40 3.80 25.12
CA THR A 24 -25.49 3.95 24.14
C THR A 24 -25.03 3.28 22.89
N ILE A 25 -25.67 2.15 22.51
CA ILE A 25 -25.36 1.39 21.33
C ILE A 25 -25.61 2.35 20.17
N SER A 26 -24.60 3.12 19.77
CA SER A 26 -24.58 3.69 18.44
C SER A 26 -24.72 2.49 17.53
N VAL A 27 -25.76 2.48 16.71
CA VAL A 27 -26.05 1.39 15.76
C VAL A 27 -24.73 1.04 15.09
N MET A 28 -24.17 -0.11 15.46
CA MET A 28 -22.95 -0.60 14.80
C MET A 28 -23.28 -0.71 13.32
N PRO A 29 -22.52 -0.10 12.43
CA PRO A 29 -22.78 -0.21 11.00
C PRO A 29 -22.93 -1.67 10.64
N HIS A 30 -23.92 -1.99 9.80
CA HIS A 30 -24.10 -3.36 9.27
C HIS A 30 -22.72 -3.86 8.78
N PRO A 31 -22.34 -5.11 9.01
CA PRO A 31 -21.00 -5.60 8.62
C PRO A 31 -20.62 -5.27 7.16
N ILE A 32 -21.59 -5.29 6.23
CA ILE A 32 -21.34 -4.91 4.83
C ILE A 32 -21.05 -3.41 4.68
N GLU A 33 -21.70 -2.53 5.46
CA GLU A 33 -21.41 -1.11 5.49
C GLU A 33 -19.98 -0.84 5.97
N SER A 34 -19.50 -1.62 6.94
CA SER A 34 -18.12 -1.53 7.40
C SER A 34 -17.09 -1.87 6.32
N SER A 35 -17.44 -2.74 5.35
CA SER A 35 -16.59 -3.04 4.19
C SER A 35 -16.46 -1.82 3.28
N HIS A 36 -17.55 -1.12 3.01
CA HIS A 36 -17.54 0.11 2.21
C HIS A 36 -16.71 1.21 2.89
N LEU A 37 -16.85 1.37 4.22
CA LEU A 37 -16.02 2.32 4.99
C LEU A 37 -14.53 1.99 4.92
N LYS A 38 -14.17 0.69 4.88
CA LYS A 38 -12.79 0.26 4.69
C LYS A 38 -12.26 0.60 3.29
N ILE A 39 -13.06 0.41 2.25
CA ILE A 39 -12.70 0.82 0.87
C ILE A 39 -12.56 2.34 0.79
N GLU A 40 -13.46 3.09 1.41
CA GLU A 40 -13.36 4.56 1.46
C GLU A 40 -12.06 5.00 2.15
N ARG A 41 -11.69 4.36 3.26
CA ARG A 41 -10.43 4.66 3.96
C ARG A 41 -9.21 4.35 3.08
N ALA A 42 -9.21 3.24 2.35
CA ALA A 42 -8.17 2.93 1.39
C ALA A 42 -8.06 4.01 0.30
N ASN A 43 -9.19 4.45 -0.25
CA ASN A 43 -9.23 5.51 -1.27
C ASN A 43 -8.70 6.85 -0.73
N GLN A 44 -8.89 7.17 0.55
CA GLN A 44 -8.29 8.35 1.18
C GLN A 44 -6.75 8.27 1.20
N HIS A 45 -6.18 7.10 1.51
CA HIS A 45 -4.74 6.88 1.45
C HIS A 45 -4.21 6.97 0.01
N ILE A 46 -4.92 6.38 -0.96
CA ILE A 46 -4.57 6.46 -2.40
C ILE A 46 -4.56 7.92 -2.86
N ALA A 47 -5.57 8.71 -2.47
CA ALA A 47 -5.63 10.13 -2.79
C ALA A 47 -4.48 10.93 -2.14
N ALA A 48 -4.08 10.59 -0.92
CA ALA A 48 -2.95 11.21 -0.24
C ALA A 48 -1.62 10.89 -0.94
N ILE A 49 -1.39 9.64 -1.35
CA ILE A 49 -0.21 9.27 -2.16
C ILE A 49 -0.19 10.06 -3.47
N ARG A 50 -1.33 10.13 -4.18
CA ARG A 50 -1.45 10.91 -5.43
C ARG A 50 -1.12 12.39 -5.22
N ALA A 51 -1.55 12.99 -4.12
CA ALA A 51 -1.23 14.38 -3.80
C ALA A 51 0.29 14.58 -3.60
N ILE A 52 0.98 13.64 -2.93
CA ILE A 52 2.44 13.69 -2.81
C ILE A 52 3.11 13.57 -4.18
N VAL A 53 2.71 12.61 -5.01
CA VAL A 53 3.30 12.40 -6.34
C VAL A 53 3.18 13.65 -7.20
N LEU A 54 2.04 14.35 -7.15
CA LEU A 54 1.84 15.60 -7.89
C LEU A 54 2.77 16.74 -7.44
N THR A 55 3.28 16.70 -6.20
CA THR A 55 4.18 17.71 -5.65
C THR A 55 5.66 17.31 -5.73
N LEU A 56 6.00 16.13 -6.25
CA LEU A 56 7.41 15.69 -6.36
C LEU A 56 8.25 16.66 -7.22
N ALA A 57 7.66 17.25 -8.25
CA ALA A 57 8.36 18.22 -9.08
C ALA A 57 8.81 19.48 -8.30
N ASP A 58 8.06 19.89 -7.26
CA ASP A 58 8.43 21.01 -6.38
C ASP A 58 9.58 20.65 -5.43
N ALA A 59 9.68 19.36 -5.08
CA ALA A 59 10.77 18.84 -4.26
C ALA A 59 12.06 18.60 -5.05
N TYR A 60 11.98 18.60 -6.38
CA TYR A 60 13.11 18.36 -7.25
C TYR A 60 14.19 19.45 -7.11
N ILE A 61 15.44 18.98 -6.97
CA ILE A 61 16.65 19.82 -6.95
C ILE A 61 17.67 19.31 -7.96
N ALA A 62 18.43 20.24 -8.50
CA ALA A 62 19.60 19.94 -9.30
C ALA A 62 20.78 20.76 -8.76
N THR A 63 21.87 20.12 -8.42
CA THR A 63 23.10 20.74 -7.88
C THR A 63 24.29 20.33 -8.69
N VAL A 64 25.26 21.24 -8.88
CA VAL A 64 26.53 20.93 -9.51
C VAL A 64 27.48 20.37 -8.46
N GLU A 65 28.06 19.22 -8.74
CA GLU A 65 29.08 18.57 -7.92
C GLU A 65 30.29 18.23 -8.79
N ILE A 66 31.45 18.07 -8.18
CA ILE A 66 32.64 17.58 -8.87
C ILE A 66 32.66 16.06 -8.76
N ASN A 67 32.74 15.36 -9.91
CA ASN A 67 32.84 13.91 -9.93
C ASN A 67 34.14 13.47 -9.23
N PRO A 68 34.04 12.70 -8.13
CA PRO A 68 35.25 12.24 -7.39
C PRO A 68 36.24 11.44 -8.25
N ASP A 69 35.72 10.71 -9.25
CA ASP A 69 36.51 9.79 -10.07
C ASP A 69 37.21 10.44 -11.27
N GLY A 70 36.85 11.68 -11.64
CA GLY A 70 37.35 12.28 -12.87
C GLY A 70 37.59 13.78 -12.85
N GLY A 71 37.27 14.49 -11.76
CA GLY A 71 37.44 15.94 -11.62
C GLY A 71 36.54 16.80 -12.52
N ASN A 72 35.63 16.19 -13.28
CA ASN A 72 34.65 16.89 -14.11
C ASN A 72 33.41 17.27 -13.32
N GLU A 73 32.76 18.35 -13.71
CA GLU A 73 31.46 18.75 -13.15
C GLU A 73 30.37 17.76 -13.57
N VAL A 74 29.48 17.45 -12.63
CA VAL A 74 28.27 16.65 -12.85
C VAL A 74 27.07 17.37 -12.26
N VAL A 75 25.90 17.26 -12.88
CA VAL A 75 24.65 17.70 -12.28
C VAL A 75 24.06 16.53 -11.53
N LYS A 76 23.94 16.67 -10.21
CA LYS A 76 23.17 15.75 -9.37
C LYS A 76 21.72 16.15 -9.36
N HIS A 77 20.87 15.28 -9.84
CA HIS A 77 19.42 15.38 -9.79
C HIS A 77 18.90 14.58 -8.59
N ASP A 78 18.19 15.23 -7.67
CA ASP A 78 17.71 14.61 -6.43
C ASP A 78 16.36 15.21 -5.98
N LEU A 79 15.80 14.67 -4.91
CA LEU A 79 14.62 15.19 -4.23
C LEU A 79 14.98 15.70 -2.83
N ARG A 80 14.49 16.88 -2.48
CA ARG A 80 14.55 17.34 -1.08
C ARG A 80 13.73 16.41 -0.19
N ASN A 81 14.30 16.02 0.95
CA ASN A 81 13.64 15.13 1.91
C ASN A 81 13.19 13.79 1.32
N ARG A 82 13.91 13.27 0.32
CA ARG A 82 13.59 12.03 -0.40
C ARG A 82 13.18 10.87 0.53
N ASP A 83 14.01 10.57 1.53
CA ASP A 83 13.79 9.42 2.41
C ASP A 83 12.49 9.58 3.23
N LYS A 84 12.17 10.82 3.63
CA LYS A 84 10.89 11.12 4.28
C LYS A 84 9.72 10.93 3.34
N ILE A 85 9.82 11.41 2.11
CA ILE A 85 8.78 11.26 1.08
C ILE A 85 8.50 9.77 0.82
N ILE A 86 9.56 8.97 0.61
CA ILE A 86 9.43 7.53 0.38
C ILE A 86 8.79 6.85 1.59
N SER A 87 9.21 7.18 2.81
CA SER A 87 8.64 6.60 4.03
C SER A 87 7.17 6.97 4.22
N ASP A 88 6.79 8.22 3.98
CA ASP A 88 5.39 8.66 4.08
C ASP A 88 4.51 7.92 3.05
N ILE A 89 4.98 7.76 1.81
CA ILE A 89 4.26 6.98 0.78
C ILE A 89 4.16 5.51 1.19
N ALA A 90 5.24 4.91 1.69
CA ALA A 90 5.28 3.50 2.09
C ALA A 90 4.23 3.20 3.18
N LEU A 91 4.14 4.04 4.21
CA LEU A 91 3.14 3.89 5.27
C LEU A 91 1.71 3.99 4.73
N MET A 92 1.43 4.98 3.86
CA MET A 92 0.11 5.12 3.26
C MET A 92 -0.23 3.97 2.32
N LEU A 93 0.76 3.40 1.63
CA LEU A 93 0.62 2.25 0.75
C LEU A 93 0.21 1.01 1.54
N GLY A 94 0.92 0.70 2.63
CA GLY A 94 0.57 -0.38 3.54
C GLY A 94 -0.84 -0.21 4.12
N ASP A 95 -1.17 1.00 4.61
CA ASP A 95 -2.50 1.32 5.13
C ASP A 95 -3.60 1.13 4.07
N ALA A 96 -3.37 1.54 2.82
CA ALA A 96 -4.33 1.35 1.73
C ALA A 96 -4.60 -0.14 1.48
N ILE A 97 -3.54 -0.93 1.31
CA ILE A 97 -3.63 -2.38 1.06
C ILE A 97 -4.29 -3.09 2.25
N HIS A 98 -3.89 -2.77 3.48
CA HIS A 98 -4.49 -3.35 4.67
C HIS A 98 -5.99 -3.04 4.76
N ASN A 99 -6.43 -1.82 4.48
CA ASN A 99 -7.85 -1.48 4.48
C ASN A 99 -8.63 -2.20 3.37
N LEU A 100 -8.05 -2.40 2.18
CA LEU A 100 -8.65 -3.21 1.11
C LEU A 100 -8.79 -4.68 1.52
N HIS A 101 -7.77 -5.27 2.15
CA HIS A 101 -7.85 -6.63 2.67
C HIS A 101 -8.89 -6.76 3.79
N CYS A 102 -8.94 -5.81 4.73
CA CYS A 102 -9.96 -5.78 5.78
C CYS A 102 -11.39 -5.65 5.21
N ALA A 103 -11.58 -4.94 4.09
CA ALA A 103 -12.89 -4.84 3.46
C ALA A 103 -13.43 -6.21 3.01
N LEU A 104 -12.55 -7.08 2.49
CA LEU A 104 -12.90 -8.46 2.13
C LEU A 104 -13.29 -9.27 3.37
N ASP A 105 -12.52 -9.18 4.45
CA ASP A 105 -12.82 -9.87 5.71
C ASP A 105 -14.17 -9.44 6.30
N HIS A 106 -14.47 -8.14 6.29
CA HIS A 106 -15.74 -7.60 6.79
C HIS A 106 -16.93 -8.07 5.93
N ALA A 107 -16.79 -8.02 4.60
CA ALA A 107 -17.83 -8.50 3.69
C ALA A 107 -18.10 -10.01 3.85
N TRP A 108 -17.03 -10.79 4.03
CA TRP A 108 -17.12 -12.22 4.28
C TRP A 108 -17.85 -12.53 5.58
N ILE A 109 -17.49 -11.87 6.67
CA ILE A 109 -18.19 -12.02 7.95
C ILE A 109 -19.66 -11.62 7.82
N ALA A 110 -19.99 -10.56 7.07
CA ALA A 110 -21.36 -10.16 6.81
C ALA A 110 -22.15 -11.27 6.08
N ALA A 111 -21.56 -11.83 5.02
CA ALA A 111 -22.18 -12.93 4.25
C ALA A 111 -22.39 -14.17 5.12
N LEU A 112 -21.39 -14.59 5.89
CA LEU A 112 -21.52 -15.74 6.79
C LEU A 112 -22.52 -15.47 7.92
N THR A 113 -22.56 -14.29 8.49
CA THR A 113 -23.52 -13.95 9.56
C THR A 113 -24.96 -14.14 9.09
N ARG A 114 -25.23 -13.84 7.82
CA ARG A 114 -26.56 -13.95 7.24
C ARG A 114 -26.89 -15.36 6.74
N LEU A 115 -25.92 -16.01 6.08
CA LEU A 115 -26.18 -17.23 5.29
C LEU A 115 -25.68 -18.51 5.97
N SER A 116 -24.66 -18.42 6.82
CA SER A 116 -24.01 -19.57 7.46
C SER A 116 -23.36 -19.21 8.81
N PRO A 117 -24.14 -18.72 9.80
CA PRO A 117 -23.58 -18.19 11.05
C PRO A 117 -22.77 -19.21 11.85
N GLN A 118 -23.08 -20.51 11.71
CA GLN A 118 -22.32 -21.60 12.35
C GLN A 118 -20.90 -21.79 11.78
N SER A 119 -20.59 -21.17 10.63
CA SER A 119 -19.26 -21.23 10.01
C SER A 119 -18.31 -20.16 10.59
N ILE A 120 -18.81 -19.27 11.45
CA ILE A 120 -18.03 -18.18 12.02
C ILE A 120 -17.28 -18.65 13.27
N ASN A 121 -16.00 -18.32 13.33
CA ASN A 121 -15.16 -18.50 14.51
C ASN A 121 -14.15 -17.36 14.62
N ARG A 122 -13.33 -17.35 15.69
CA ARG A 122 -12.33 -16.28 15.94
C ARG A 122 -11.25 -16.13 14.86
N HIS A 123 -11.11 -17.08 13.96
CA HIS A 123 -10.12 -17.08 12.88
C HIS A 123 -10.75 -16.87 11.50
N THR A 124 -12.05 -16.57 11.47
CA THR A 124 -12.77 -16.35 10.20
C THR A 124 -12.18 -15.16 9.46
N LYS A 125 -11.72 -15.42 8.24
CA LYS A 125 -11.18 -14.45 7.29
C LYS A 125 -11.70 -14.78 5.90
N PHE A 126 -11.67 -13.82 4.99
CA PHE A 126 -11.94 -14.07 3.59
C PHE A 126 -10.95 -15.11 3.03
N PRO A 127 -11.42 -16.18 2.35
CA PRO A 127 -10.59 -17.34 2.00
C PRO A 127 -9.73 -17.09 0.76
N VAL A 128 -8.57 -16.47 0.93
CA VAL A 128 -7.55 -16.32 -0.14
C VAL A 128 -6.46 -17.36 0.07
N PHE A 129 -6.16 -18.15 -0.97
CA PHE A 129 -5.15 -19.23 -0.89
C PHE A 129 -4.36 -19.35 -2.19
N VAL A 130 -3.26 -20.10 -2.15
CA VAL A 130 -2.36 -20.34 -3.30
C VAL A 130 -3.02 -21.11 -4.44
N SER A 131 -4.11 -21.86 -4.21
CA SER A 131 -4.76 -22.65 -5.25
C SER A 131 -6.26 -22.78 -5.01
N ARG A 132 -6.98 -23.08 -6.09
CA ARG A 132 -8.42 -23.35 -6.08
C ARG A 132 -8.81 -24.44 -5.07
N ASP A 133 -8.04 -25.54 -5.04
CA ASP A 133 -8.32 -26.67 -4.14
C ASP A 133 -8.19 -26.28 -2.67
N LYS A 134 -7.28 -25.37 -2.35
CA LYS A 134 -7.12 -24.84 -0.98
C LYS A 134 -8.31 -23.94 -0.59
N VAL A 135 -8.80 -23.11 -1.50
CA VAL A 135 -10.03 -22.32 -1.28
C VAL A 135 -11.20 -23.26 -1.06
N GLU A 136 -11.40 -24.24 -1.94
CA GLU A 136 -12.48 -25.23 -1.83
C GLU A 136 -12.40 -26.00 -0.49
N GLY A 137 -11.23 -26.50 -0.14
CA GLY A 137 -10.99 -27.20 1.14
C GLY A 137 -11.32 -26.34 2.35
N ALA A 138 -10.94 -25.04 2.34
CA ALA A 138 -11.24 -24.11 3.41
C ALA A 138 -12.75 -23.87 3.56
N LEU A 139 -13.46 -23.63 2.45
CA LEU A 139 -14.93 -23.46 2.44
C LEU A 139 -15.67 -24.71 2.94
N ARG A 140 -15.24 -25.89 2.51
CA ARG A 140 -15.81 -27.19 2.97
C ARG A 140 -15.53 -27.45 4.45
N SER A 141 -14.35 -27.07 4.95
CA SER A 141 -13.98 -27.28 6.34
C SER A 141 -14.91 -26.57 7.32
N VAL A 142 -15.49 -25.46 6.91
CA VAL A 142 -16.49 -24.68 7.65
C VAL A 142 -17.93 -24.90 7.15
N LYS A 143 -18.15 -25.91 6.28
CA LYS A 143 -19.43 -26.39 5.77
C LYS A 143 -20.25 -25.35 4.96
N VAL A 144 -19.60 -24.37 4.35
CA VAL A 144 -20.28 -23.36 3.49
C VAL A 144 -20.89 -24.03 2.26
N ASP A 145 -20.28 -25.09 1.74
CA ASP A 145 -20.81 -25.89 0.62
C ASP A 145 -22.19 -26.52 0.89
N VAL A 146 -22.48 -26.82 2.16
CA VAL A 146 -23.76 -27.41 2.60
C VAL A 146 -24.75 -26.34 3.05
N THR A 147 -24.26 -25.34 3.80
CA THR A 147 -25.13 -24.35 4.49
C THR A 147 -25.47 -23.15 3.63
N ALA A 148 -24.60 -22.79 2.68
CA ALA A 148 -24.79 -21.68 1.73
C ALA A 148 -24.19 -22.03 0.36
N PRO A 149 -24.77 -22.98 -0.41
CA PRO A 149 -24.22 -23.47 -1.68
C PRO A 149 -24.02 -22.38 -2.73
N SER A 150 -24.89 -21.37 -2.78
CA SER A 150 -24.76 -20.23 -3.68
C SER A 150 -23.50 -19.43 -3.34
N LEU A 151 -23.31 -19.07 -2.07
CA LEU A 151 -22.12 -18.37 -1.60
C LEU A 151 -20.84 -19.17 -1.87
N PHE A 152 -20.87 -20.50 -1.65
CA PHE A 152 -19.74 -21.39 -2.00
C PHE A 152 -19.38 -21.28 -3.47
N ASN A 153 -20.38 -21.34 -4.36
CA ASN A 153 -20.18 -21.24 -5.79
C ASN A 153 -19.67 -19.84 -6.21
N THR A 154 -20.23 -18.79 -5.65
CA THR A 154 -19.80 -17.39 -5.89
C THR A 154 -18.35 -17.19 -5.52
N VAL A 155 -17.90 -17.68 -4.36
CA VAL A 155 -16.49 -17.55 -3.96
C VAL A 155 -15.57 -18.39 -4.87
N LEU A 156 -15.90 -19.67 -5.07
CA LEU A 156 -15.02 -20.62 -5.74
C LEU A 156 -14.90 -20.40 -7.26
N ASN A 157 -16.01 -20.02 -7.91
CA ASN A 157 -16.11 -19.92 -9.38
C ASN A 157 -16.37 -18.49 -9.88
N GLY A 158 -16.89 -17.59 -9.06
CA GLY A 158 -17.15 -16.20 -9.41
C GLY A 158 -16.01 -15.27 -9.02
N ILE A 159 -15.53 -15.37 -7.77
CA ILE A 159 -14.46 -14.52 -7.24
C ILE A 159 -13.09 -15.10 -7.54
N CYS A 160 -12.92 -16.43 -7.40
CA CYS A 160 -11.66 -17.16 -7.66
C CYS A 160 -10.46 -16.63 -6.85
N PRO A 161 -10.53 -16.52 -5.50
CA PRO A 161 -9.52 -15.83 -4.70
C PRO A 161 -8.25 -16.68 -4.48
N TYR A 162 -7.55 -16.97 -5.55
CA TYR A 162 -6.32 -17.78 -5.56
C TYR A 162 -5.38 -17.35 -6.68
N GLU A 163 -4.12 -17.73 -6.57
CA GLU A 163 -3.08 -17.45 -7.57
C GLU A 163 -3.45 -18.06 -8.93
N GLY A 164 -3.42 -17.25 -9.99
CA GLY A 164 -3.89 -17.63 -11.34
C GLY A 164 -5.42 -17.65 -11.52
N GLY A 165 -6.17 -17.27 -10.49
CA GLY A 165 -7.62 -17.05 -10.58
C GLY A 165 -7.93 -15.55 -10.60
N ASN A 166 -7.96 -14.90 -9.43
CA ASN A 166 -8.10 -13.46 -9.31
C ASN A 166 -6.79 -12.89 -8.74
N ASP A 167 -5.86 -12.61 -9.63
CA ASP A 167 -4.51 -12.16 -9.25
C ASP A 167 -4.54 -10.89 -8.42
N SER A 168 -5.45 -9.94 -8.69
CA SER A 168 -5.57 -8.72 -7.87
C SER A 168 -5.93 -9.02 -6.42
N ILE A 169 -6.82 -9.95 -6.14
CA ILE A 169 -7.18 -10.36 -4.77
C ILE A 169 -6.04 -11.14 -4.12
N TRP A 170 -5.36 -11.98 -4.89
CA TRP A 170 -4.16 -12.69 -4.45
C TRP A 170 -3.03 -11.72 -4.09
N ASP A 171 -2.75 -10.74 -4.95
CA ASP A 171 -1.70 -9.74 -4.73
C ASP A 171 -1.98 -8.87 -3.50
N ILE A 172 -3.23 -8.40 -3.31
CA ILE A 172 -3.63 -7.67 -2.09
C ILE A 172 -3.34 -8.52 -0.84
N HIS A 173 -3.70 -9.80 -0.85
CA HIS A 173 -3.45 -10.70 0.26
C HIS A 173 -1.95 -10.87 0.54
N ARG A 174 -1.14 -11.05 -0.51
CA ARG A 174 0.32 -11.18 -0.39
C ARG A 174 0.95 -9.90 0.14
N LEU A 175 0.58 -8.75 -0.43
CA LEU A 175 1.10 -7.45 0.00
C LEU A 175 0.70 -7.11 1.44
N ASP A 176 -0.53 -7.44 1.89
CA ASP A 176 -0.95 -7.26 3.30
C ASP A 176 -0.15 -8.14 4.27
N ILE A 177 0.25 -9.35 3.84
CA ILE A 177 1.14 -10.20 4.65
C ILE A 177 2.55 -9.60 4.68
N ASP A 178 3.08 -9.22 3.53
CA ASP A 178 4.44 -8.68 3.44
C ASP A 178 4.56 -7.37 4.25
N ASP A 179 3.58 -6.46 4.16
CA ASP A 179 3.57 -5.18 4.90
C ASP A 179 3.56 -5.36 6.44
N LYS A 180 2.97 -6.43 6.94
CA LYS A 180 2.98 -6.76 8.39
C LYS A 180 4.37 -7.09 8.93
N HIS A 181 5.29 -7.47 8.06
CA HIS A 181 6.63 -7.93 8.42
C HIS A 181 7.74 -7.04 7.85
N ILE A 182 7.52 -6.45 6.69
CA ILE A 182 8.50 -5.63 5.97
C ILE A 182 7.75 -4.47 5.31
N LEU A 183 8.15 -3.24 5.60
CA LEU A 183 7.55 -2.06 4.99
C LEU A 183 7.64 -2.13 3.45
N LEU A 184 6.50 -1.94 2.77
CA LEU A 184 6.42 -1.92 1.31
C LEU A 184 7.06 -0.64 0.78
N LEU A 185 8.36 -0.67 0.49
CA LEU A 185 9.07 0.49 -0.02
C LEU A 185 8.78 0.70 -1.50
N PRO A 186 8.11 1.80 -1.88
CA PRO A 186 7.96 2.17 -3.27
C PRO A 186 9.27 2.75 -3.81
N VAL A 187 9.47 2.66 -5.11
CA VAL A 187 10.57 3.27 -5.82
C VAL A 187 10.08 4.51 -6.54
N VAL A 188 10.68 5.66 -6.21
CA VAL A 188 10.47 6.91 -6.94
C VAL A 188 11.54 7.03 -8.01
N GLU A 189 11.13 7.07 -9.27
CA GLU A 189 12.03 7.13 -10.41
C GLU A 189 11.83 8.44 -11.17
N PHE A 190 12.89 8.95 -11.78
CA PHE A 190 12.79 9.97 -12.82
C PHE A 190 12.22 9.34 -14.10
N ALA A 191 10.96 9.66 -14.43
CA ALA A 191 10.36 9.22 -15.69
C ALA A 191 10.90 10.04 -16.87
N SER A 192 11.11 11.34 -16.69
CA SER A 192 11.83 12.18 -17.67
C SER A 192 12.40 13.43 -17.01
N ILE A 193 13.52 13.90 -17.59
CA ILE A 193 14.09 15.23 -17.31
C ILE A 193 14.25 15.94 -18.65
N LYS A 194 13.65 17.13 -18.82
CA LYS A 194 13.63 17.87 -20.09
C LYS A 194 14.10 19.30 -19.90
N GLY A 195 14.80 19.87 -20.90
CA GLY A 195 15.14 21.29 -20.94
C GLY A 195 16.23 21.67 -19.94
N ILE A 196 17.15 20.77 -19.61
CA ILE A 196 18.38 21.14 -18.90
C ILE A 196 19.16 22.07 -19.83
N LYS A 197 19.61 23.24 -19.35
CA LYS A 197 20.46 24.14 -20.11
C LYS A 197 21.86 24.16 -19.58
N VAL A 198 22.83 24.05 -20.49
CA VAL A 198 24.24 24.26 -20.27
C VAL A 198 24.74 25.37 -21.20
N GLU A 199 25.75 26.12 -20.79
CA GLU A 199 26.33 27.25 -21.52
C GLU A 199 27.87 27.14 -21.48
N ASN A 200 28.52 27.46 -22.60
CA ASN A 200 29.98 27.59 -22.66
C ASN A 200 30.45 29.05 -22.48
N GLU A 201 31.75 29.27 -22.44
CA GLU A 201 32.34 30.62 -22.33
C GLU A 201 31.99 31.56 -23.51
N GLN A 202 31.72 31.01 -24.70
CA GLN A 202 31.30 31.74 -25.89
C GLN A 202 29.81 32.13 -25.84
N ARG A 203 29.09 31.76 -24.75
CA ARG A 203 27.65 31.93 -24.59
C ARG A 203 26.78 31.16 -25.61
N ASP A 204 27.35 30.13 -26.23
CA ASP A 204 26.55 29.16 -26.94
C ASP A 204 25.74 28.37 -25.91
N SER A 205 24.43 28.38 -26.01
CA SER A 205 23.55 27.61 -25.14
C SER A 205 23.02 26.41 -25.88
N GLU A 206 23.24 25.23 -25.35
CA GLU A 206 22.53 24.03 -25.80
C GLU A 206 21.44 23.66 -24.81
N ASN A 207 20.25 23.37 -25.36
CA ASN A 207 19.24 22.63 -24.62
C ASN A 207 19.70 21.17 -24.56
N ALA A 208 20.56 20.89 -23.58
CA ALA A 208 21.05 19.56 -23.39
C ALA A 208 19.93 18.69 -22.82
N PHE A 209 19.50 17.76 -23.61
CA PHE A 209 18.95 16.49 -23.19
C PHE A 209 17.48 16.44 -22.74
N THR A 210 16.70 15.74 -23.54
CA THR A 210 15.52 14.99 -23.07
C THR A 210 16.02 13.58 -22.72
N TRP A 211 16.02 13.23 -21.45
CA TRP A 211 16.29 11.87 -21.01
C TRP A 211 14.96 11.25 -20.60
N ALA A 212 14.58 10.14 -21.25
CA ALA A 212 13.70 9.17 -20.63
C ALA A 212 14.63 8.28 -19.78
N THR A 213 14.48 8.33 -18.46
CA THR A 213 15.31 7.53 -17.58
C THR A 213 14.42 6.83 -16.56
N THR A 214 14.69 5.57 -16.30
CA THR A 214 14.13 4.80 -15.20
C THR A 214 15.13 4.77 -14.03
N GLN A 215 15.75 5.93 -13.73
CA GLN A 215 16.80 6.03 -12.71
C GLN A 215 16.23 6.59 -11.41
N ASN A 216 16.66 5.98 -10.31
CA ASN A 216 16.31 6.46 -8.97
C ASN A 216 17.12 7.70 -8.60
N PRO A 217 16.55 8.68 -7.87
CA PRO A 217 17.33 9.74 -7.24
C PRO A 217 18.32 9.16 -6.20
N PRO A 218 19.54 9.67 -6.06
CA PRO A 218 20.15 10.72 -6.89
C PRO A 218 20.64 10.19 -8.23
N TYR A 219 20.46 10.98 -9.30
CA TYR A 219 20.95 10.69 -10.63
C TYR A 219 21.98 11.74 -11.07
N TYR A 220 23.07 11.30 -11.68
CA TYR A 220 24.20 12.15 -12.03
C TYR A 220 24.33 12.27 -13.55
N VAL A 221 24.33 13.52 -14.05
CA VAL A 221 24.54 13.83 -15.47
C VAL A 221 25.87 14.56 -15.64
N PRO A 222 26.83 14.01 -16.42
CA PRO A 222 28.10 14.68 -16.64
C PRO A 222 27.90 15.96 -17.49
N ILE A 223 28.58 17.03 -17.13
CA ILE A 223 28.65 18.26 -17.93
C ILE A 223 29.88 18.17 -18.83
N PRO A 224 29.76 18.46 -20.14
CA PRO A 224 30.92 18.49 -21.04
C PRO A 224 31.97 19.49 -20.57
N VAL A 225 33.25 19.20 -20.80
CA VAL A 225 34.37 20.10 -20.44
C VAL A 225 34.19 21.46 -21.11
N GLY A 226 34.30 22.53 -20.31
CA GLY A 226 34.13 23.93 -20.79
C GLY A 226 32.69 24.38 -20.86
N TRP A 227 31.73 23.56 -20.38
CA TRP A 227 30.33 23.95 -20.26
C TRP A 227 29.95 24.06 -18.79
N HIS A 228 28.94 24.92 -18.49
CA HIS A 228 28.45 25.17 -17.15
C HIS A 228 26.94 25.01 -17.09
N PHE A 229 26.44 24.43 -16.01
CA PHE A 229 25.00 24.27 -15.77
C PHE A 229 24.28 25.62 -15.54
N LYS A 230 23.17 25.83 -16.20
CA LYS A 230 22.35 27.05 -16.10
C LYS A 230 20.94 26.82 -15.57
N GLU A 231 20.23 25.85 -16.13
CA GLU A 231 18.86 25.58 -15.74
C GLU A 231 18.61 24.09 -15.53
N LYS A 232 17.88 23.77 -14.45
CA LYS A 232 17.62 22.38 -14.01
C LYS A 232 16.62 21.61 -14.89
N GLY A 233 15.90 22.31 -15.78
CA GLY A 233 14.84 21.69 -16.59
C GLY A 233 13.57 21.35 -15.79
N GLN A 234 12.68 20.63 -16.46
CA GLN A 234 11.44 20.09 -15.91
C GLN A 234 11.58 18.58 -15.73
N VAL A 235 10.97 18.06 -14.67
CA VAL A 235 11.05 16.65 -14.30
C VAL A 235 9.64 16.07 -14.17
N THR A 236 9.50 14.81 -14.58
CA THR A 236 8.35 13.97 -14.24
C THR A 236 8.85 12.74 -13.50
N PHE A 237 8.03 12.25 -12.58
CA PHE A 237 8.34 11.08 -11.76
C PHE A 237 7.35 9.96 -12.05
N SER A 238 7.79 8.72 -11.89
CA SER A 238 6.96 7.54 -11.73
C SER A 238 7.14 6.98 -10.33
N LEU A 239 6.13 6.28 -9.85
CA LEU A 239 6.13 5.59 -8.56
C LEU A 239 5.83 4.13 -8.81
N THR A 240 6.82 3.26 -8.63
CA THR A 240 6.69 1.84 -8.89
C THR A 240 6.83 1.01 -7.61
N PHE A 241 6.30 -0.19 -7.62
CA PHE A 241 6.56 -1.16 -6.54
C PHE A 241 8.01 -1.63 -6.58
N GLY A 242 8.65 -1.69 -5.41
CA GLY A 242 10.03 -2.13 -5.24
C GLY A 242 10.25 -3.63 -5.51
N GLU A 243 11.50 -4.05 -5.41
CA GLU A 243 11.90 -5.45 -5.62
C GLU A 243 11.37 -6.38 -4.53
N GLY A 244 11.24 -7.67 -4.87
CA GLY A 244 10.93 -8.74 -3.93
C GLY A 244 9.44 -8.95 -3.66
N ILE A 245 8.55 -8.21 -4.31
CA ILE A 245 7.08 -8.35 -4.18
C ILE A 245 6.43 -8.70 -5.52
N PRO A 246 5.23 -9.32 -5.52
CA PRO A 246 4.58 -9.80 -6.76
C PRO A 246 4.35 -8.71 -7.82
N THR A 247 4.10 -7.47 -7.37
CA THR A 247 3.79 -6.32 -8.23
C THR A 247 5.04 -5.50 -8.63
N HIS A 248 6.26 -6.04 -8.43
CA HIS A 248 7.51 -5.34 -8.74
C HIS A 248 7.49 -4.66 -10.12
N GLY A 249 7.91 -3.39 -10.15
CA GLY A 249 7.99 -2.58 -11.37
C GLY A 249 6.65 -2.05 -11.91
N MET A 250 5.52 -2.45 -11.33
CA MET A 250 4.21 -1.91 -11.69
C MET A 250 4.00 -0.53 -11.05
N GLU A 251 3.25 0.33 -11.74
CA GLU A 251 2.93 1.67 -11.23
C GLU A 251 1.97 1.59 -10.04
N VAL A 252 2.34 2.22 -8.92
CA VAL A 252 1.64 2.06 -7.63
C VAL A 252 0.21 2.58 -7.69
N LEU A 253 -0.02 3.79 -8.23
CA LEU A 253 -1.36 4.39 -8.22
C LEU A 253 -2.33 3.68 -9.15
N ASP A 254 -1.84 3.16 -10.28
CA ASP A 254 -2.64 2.37 -11.22
C ASP A 254 -3.04 1.04 -10.57
N MET A 255 -2.09 0.35 -9.96
CA MET A 255 -2.37 -0.92 -9.27
C MET A 255 -3.32 -0.74 -8.08
N LEU A 256 -3.13 0.28 -7.24
CA LEU A 256 -4.05 0.56 -6.14
C LEU A 256 -5.47 0.87 -6.63
N SER A 257 -5.60 1.55 -7.76
CA SER A 257 -6.90 1.83 -8.37
C SER A 257 -7.59 0.53 -8.85
N VAL A 258 -6.81 -0.37 -9.47
CA VAL A 258 -7.30 -1.71 -9.87
C VAL A 258 -7.69 -2.52 -8.64
N PHE A 259 -6.88 -2.52 -7.59
CA PHE A 259 -7.17 -3.25 -6.36
C PHE A 259 -8.45 -2.76 -5.68
N ALA A 260 -8.62 -1.45 -5.53
CA ALA A 260 -9.83 -0.87 -4.95
C ALA A 260 -11.10 -1.24 -5.75
N PHE A 261 -11.01 -1.19 -7.08
CA PHE A 261 -12.11 -1.61 -7.96
C PHE A 261 -12.44 -3.11 -7.81
N ARG A 262 -11.42 -3.97 -7.76
CA ARG A 262 -11.61 -5.42 -7.60
C ARG A 262 -12.21 -5.79 -6.25
N VAL A 263 -11.74 -5.15 -5.17
CA VAL A 263 -12.32 -5.35 -3.82
C VAL A 263 -13.78 -4.90 -3.79
N LEU A 264 -14.09 -3.72 -4.35
CA LEU A 264 -15.47 -3.26 -4.45
C LEU A 264 -16.37 -4.26 -5.21
N THR A 265 -15.87 -4.82 -6.32
CA THR A 265 -16.59 -5.84 -7.09
C THR A 265 -16.87 -7.09 -6.25
N VAL A 266 -15.90 -7.56 -5.48
CA VAL A 266 -16.06 -8.72 -4.59
C VAL A 266 -17.07 -8.42 -3.49
N VAL A 267 -16.99 -7.23 -2.86
CA VAL A 267 -17.96 -6.80 -1.83
C VAL A 267 -19.38 -6.78 -2.40
N GLN A 268 -19.58 -6.25 -3.62
CA GLN A 268 -20.89 -6.24 -4.30
C GLN A 268 -21.41 -7.64 -4.60
N LEU A 269 -20.55 -8.58 -5.01
CA LEU A 269 -20.96 -9.98 -5.22
C LEU A 269 -21.45 -10.63 -3.92
N LEU A 270 -20.73 -10.41 -2.81
CA LEU A 270 -21.13 -10.91 -1.50
C LEU A 270 -22.41 -10.23 -0.97
N GLU A 271 -22.58 -8.94 -1.23
CA GLU A 271 -23.80 -8.18 -0.90
C GLU A 271 -25.04 -8.72 -1.66
N ASN A 272 -24.88 -9.07 -2.92
CA ASN A 272 -25.95 -9.69 -3.71
C ASN A 272 -26.35 -11.06 -3.15
N GLU A 273 -25.38 -11.87 -2.66
CA GLU A 273 -25.69 -13.14 -1.98
C GLU A 273 -26.48 -12.94 -0.69
N ILE A 274 -26.20 -11.85 0.05
CA ILE A 274 -26.92 -11.53 1.29
C ILE A 274 -28.36 -11.08 1.02
N SER A 275 -28.60 -10.44 -0.13
CA SER A 275 -29.86 -9.81 -0.49
C SER A 275 -30.86 -10.77 -1.17
N ASN A 276 -30.39 -11.90 -1.70
CA ASN A 276 -31.18 -12.95 -2.33
C ASN A 276 -31.64 -13.99 -1.30
#